data_4d2f5cefbd4a02247701554231aece3a
#
_entry.id   4d2f5cefbd4a02247701554231aece3a
#
_cell.length_a   1.000
_cell.length_b   1.000
_cell.length_c   1.000
_cell.angle_alpha   90.00
_cell.angle_beta   90.00
_cell.angle_gamma   90.00
#
_symmetry.space_group_name_H-M   'P 1'
#
loop_
_entity.id
_entity.type
_entity.pdbx_description
1 polymer ?
#
loop_
_entity_poly.entity_id
_entity_poly.type
_entity_poly.pdbx_seq_one_letter_code
_entity_poly.pdbx_strand_id
1 'polypeptide(L)'
;FTALRDSMRESLKPQLEPLPPFFRDTQVGLNLRMYYFDRENHVAPPKSDNEALTLGGSLAYQSGWWAHIFRLGVEGFGSQKLYGPENRDGTLLLLPGQESYAALGRAYGEVKYAEYTATLFRQYIDTPYVNQQDNRMTPNTFEAYRITGKYDWVQFAAAYVAQIKPRNDNEFTSMSEQAGAPPGRERGMITAGARFTPIKALSFGAITYYVPDTLNIF
;
A
#
# COMPACT_ATOMS: atom_id res chain seq x y z
N PHE A 1 -21.30 -8.37 4.09
CA PHE A 1 -20.67 -7.03 4.15
C PHE A 1 -21.17 -6.09 3.04
N THR A 2 -21.40 -6.58 1.82
CA THR A 2 -21.91 -5.78 0.70
C THR A 2 -23.31 -5.22 1.00
N ALA A 3 -24.22 -6.03 1.51
CA ALA A 3 -25.58 -5.62 1.85
C ALA A 3 -25.65 -4.53 2.93
N LEU A 4 -24.79 -4.57 3.96
CA LEU A 4 -24.73 -3.54 5.00
C LEU A 4 -24.21 -2.21 4.42
N ARG A 5 -23.18 -2.28 3.59
CA ARG A 5 -22.63 -1.11 2.88
C ARG A 5 -23.68 -0.44 1.98
N ASP A 6 -24.43 -1.25 1.24
CA ASP A 6 -25.41 -0.77 0.29
C ASP A 6 -26.62 -0.16 1.02
N SER A 7 -27.09 -0.76 2.13
CA SER A 7 -28.16 -0.19 2.96
C SER A 7 -27.75 1.12 3.65
N MET A 8 -26.52 1.22 4.16
CA MET A 8 -26.00 2.47 4.72
C MET A 8 -25.88 3.57 3.64
N ARG A 9 -25.42 3.21 2.44
CA ARG A 9 -25.34 4.15 1.34
C ARG A 9 -26.71 4.66 0.89
N GLU A 10 -27.71 3.79 0.85
CA GLU A 10 -29.09 4.19 0.53
C GLU A 10 -29.69 5.12 1.59
N SER A 11 -29.47 4.86 2.88
CA SER A 11 -29.96 5.70 3.95
C SER A 11 -29.34 7.10 3.98
N LEU A 12 -28.09 7.22 3.55
CA LEU A 12 -27.36 8.50 3.47
C LEU A 12 -27.57 9.26 2.15
N LYS A 13 -28.05 8.58 1.11
CA LYS A 13 -28.21 9.16 -0.23
C LYS A 13 -28.99 10.48 -0.25
N PRO A 14 -30.14 10.66 0.44
CA PRO A 14 -30.86 11.92 0.42
C PRO A 14 -30.09 13.10 1.02
N GLN A 15 -29.17 12.81 1.96
CA GLN A 15 -28.33 13.83 2.61
C GLN A 15 -27.09 14.17 1.76
N LEU A 16 -26.61 13.20 0.99
CA LEU A 16 -25.41 13.36 0.16
C LEU A 16 -25.74 13.97 -1.23
N GLU A 17 -26.94 13.72 -1.76
CA GLU A 17 -27.33 14.13 -3.11
C GLU A 17 -27.16 15.64 -3.38
N PRO A 18 -27.48 16.58 -2.46
CA PRO A 18 -27.29 18.02 -2.69
C PRO A 18 -25.83 18.48 -2.59
N LEU A 19 -24.91 17.62 -2.14
CA LEU A 19 -23.51 18.00 -1.95
C LEU A 19 -22.72 17.97 -3.27
N PRO A 20 -21.66 18.80 -3.39
CA PRO A 20 -20.72 18.70 -4.51
C PRO A 20 -20.17 17.28 -4.66
N PRO A 21 -19.81 16.83 -5.89
CA PRO A 21 -19.30 15.47 -6.15
C PRO A 21 -18.14 15.04 -5.24
N PHE A 22 -17.31 15.97 -4.84
CA PHE A 22 -16.18 15.73 -3.93
C PHE A 22 -16.62 15.11 -2.59
N PHE A 23 -17.72 15.54 -2.03
CA PHE A 23 -18.30 15.02 -0.77
C PHE A 23 -19.32 13.92 -1.03
N ARG A 24 -20.17 14.10 -2.04
CA ARG A 24 -21.24 13.16 -2.39
C ARG A 24 -20.71 11.77 -2.75
N ASP A 25 -19.64 11.71 -3.53
CA ASP A 25 -19.09 10.47 -4.07
C ASP A 25 -17.94 9.91 -3.19
N THR A 26 -17.89 10.35 -1.93
CA THR A 26 -16.96 9.86 -0.91
C THR A 26 -17.14 8.37 -0.66
N GLN A 27 -16.01 7.70 -0.44
CA GLN A 27 -15.96 6.28 -0.07
C GLN A 27 -15.26 6.12 1.28
N VAL A 28 -15.88 5.37 2.18
CA VAL A 28 -15.29 4.96 3.46
C VAL A 28 -15.18 3.44 3.45
N GLY A 29 -14.02 2.94 3.77
CA GLY A 29 -13.72 1.50 3.86
C GLY A 29 -13.26 1.12 5.24
N LEU A 30 -13.82 0.05 5.81
CA LEU A 30 -13.34 -0.58 7.02
C LEU A 30 -12.95 -2.02 6.67
N ASN A 31 -11.71 -2.39 6.97
CA ASN A 31 -11.22 -3.76 6.86
C ASN A 31 -10.78 -4.24 8.24
N LEU A 32 -11.41 -5.29 8.73
CA LEU A 32 -11.05 -5.93 10.01
C LEU A 32 -10.37 -7.26 9.72
N ARG A 33 -9.26 -7.51 10.43
CA ARG A 33 -8.47 -8.74 10.32
C ARG A 33 -8.19 -9.30 11.69
N MET A 34 -8.38 -10.60 11.85
CA MET A 34 -7.84 -11.37 12.96
C MET A 34 -6.89 -12.42 12.37
N TYR A 35 -5.69 -12.49 12.89
CA TYR A 35 -4.65 -13.37 12.38
C TYR A 35 -3.99 -14.13 13.53
N TYR A 36 -4.02 -15.45 13.48
CA TYR A 36 -3.21 -16.32 14.30
C TYR A 36 -2.09 -16.91 13.45
N PHE A 37 -0.88 -16.81 13.95
CA PHE A 37 0.31 -17.35 13.29
C PHE A 37 1.12 -18.12 14.31
N ASP A 38 1.45 -19.38 14.00
CA ASP A 38 2.33 -20.24 14.76
C ASP A 38 3.26 -20.95 13.78
N ARG A 39 4.56 -20.87 14.05
CA ARG A 39 5.57 -21.55 13.25
C ARG A 39 6.69 -22.08 14.12
N GLU A 40 6.88 -23.38 14.10
CA GLU A 40 8.01 -24.07 14.68
C GLU A 40 9.21 -24.10 13.71
N ASN A 41 10.38 -23.77 14.21
CA ASN A 41 11.61 -23.72 13.43
C ASN A 41 12.51 -24.91 13.75
N HIS A 42 12.63 -25.87 12.84
CA HIS A 42 13.44 -27.08 12.99
C HIS A 42 14.85 -26.97 12.41
N VAL A 43 15.36 -25.75 12.18
CA VAL A 43 16.70 -25.52 11.61
C VAL A 43 17.72 -25.42 12.74
N ALA A 44 18.88 -26.11 12.61
CA ALA A 44 19.97 -26.04 13.57
C ALA A 44 20.99 -24.91 13.21
N PRO A 45 21.41 -24.02 14.15
CA PRO A 45 20.89 -23.93 15.51
C PRO A 45 19.41 -23.49 15.49
N PRO A 46 18.60 -23.97 16.44
CA PRO A 46 17.18 -23.68 16.45
C PRO A 46 16.98 -22.17 16.54
N LYS A 47 16.32 -21.60 15.53
CA LYS A 47 15.74 -20.26 15.64
C LYS A 47 14.54 -20.35 16.58
N SER A 48 14.26 -19.28 17.31
CA SER A 48 13.05 -19.20 18.13
C SER A 48 11.82 -19.45 17.28
N ASP A 49 10.89 -20.22 17.80
CA ASP A 49 9.55 -20.35 17.22
C ASP A 49 8.86 -18.99 17.23
N ASN A 50 7.95 -18.81 16.29
CA ASN A 50 7.25 -17.54 16.14
C ASN A 50 5.76 -17.77 16.36
N GLU A 51 5.16 -17.02 17.29
CA GLU A 51 3.73 -17.16 17.60
C GLU A 51 3.10 -15.83 17.95
N ALA A 52 1.96 -15.52 17.35
CA ALA A 52 1.14 -14.37 17.72
C ALA A 52 -0.32 -14.52 17.28
N LEU A 53 -1.23 -13.95 18.07
CA LEU A 53 -2.62 -13.69 17.71
C LEU A 53 -2.85 -12.19 17.76
N THR A 54 -3.36 -11.64 16.67
CA THR A 54 -3.56 -10.20 16.51
C THR A 54 -4.96 -9.88 15.99
N LEU A 55 -5.45 -8.70 16.35
CA LEU A 55 -6.66 -8.09 15.80
C LEU A 55 -6.29 -6.69 15.27
N GLY A 56 -6.79 -6.33 14.11
CA GLY A 56 -6.49 -5.04 13.51
C GLY A 56 -7.16 -4.86 12.16
N GLY A 57 -6.47 -4.17 11.25
CA GLY A 57 -6.95 -3.89 9.91
C GLY A 57 -6.75 -2.45 9.48
N SER A 58 -7.70 -1.88 8.73
CA SER A 58 -7.59 -0.50 8.24
C SER A 58 -8.92 0.24 8.20
N LEU A 59 -8.83 1.56 8.32
CA LEU A 59 -9.89 2.52 8.06
C LEU A 59 -9.44 3.46 6.94
N ALA A 60 -10.16 3.44 5.84
CA ALA A 60 -9.87 4.23 4.65
C ALA A 60 -10.97 5.26 4.36
N TYR A 61 -10.55 6.42 3.90
CA TYR A 61 -11.39 7.47 3.34
C TYR A 61 -10.86 7.87 1.97
N GLN A 62 -11.74 8.03 1.00
CA GLN A 62 -11.44 8.60 -0.31
C GLN A 62 -12.54 9.59 -0.69
N SER A 63 -12.18 10.81 -1.05
CA SER A 63 -13.12 11.79 -1.59
C SER A 63 -13.62 11.40 -2.98
N GLY A 64 -14.74 11.95 -3.41
CA GLY A 64 -15.06 12.02 -4.83
C GLY A 64 -14.11 12.95 -5.58
N TRP A 65 -14.33 13.08 -6.90
CA TRP A 65 -13.55 13.99 -7.73
C TRP A 65 -14.07 15.42 -7.65
N TRP A 66 -13.17 16.35 -7.32
CA TRP A 66 -13.44 17.79 -7.45
C TRP A 66 -13.14 18.24 -8.88
N ALA A 67 -14.12 18.83 -9.52
CA ALA A 67 -14.08 19.29 -10.92
C ALA A 67 -13.60 18.20 -11.92
N HIS A 68 -13.78 16.91 -11.62
CA HIS A 68 -13.27 15.76 -12.37
C HIS A 68 -11.74 15.69 -12.49
N ILE A 69 -11.01 16.54 -11.75
CA ILE A 69 -9.56 16.68 -11.84
C ILE A 69 -8.84 16.16 -10.61
N PHE A 70 -9.36 16.44 -9.40
CA PHE A 70 -8.63 16.24 -8.16
C PHE A 70 -9.43 15.38 -7.17
N ARG A 71 -8.75 14.49 -6.46
CA ARG A 71 -9.28 13.77 -5.29
C ARG A 71 -8.21 13.52 -4.23
N LEU A 72 -8.66 13.22 -3.02
CA LEU A 72 -7.83 12.88 -1.88
C LEU A 72 -8.16 11.48 -1.36
N GLY A 73 -7.19 10.84 -0.73
CA GLY A 73 -7.41 9.61 0.04
C GLY A 73 -6.50 9.53 1.24
N VAL A 74 -7.01 8.89 2.30
CA VAL A 74 -6.27 8.61 3.53
C VAL A 74 -6.64 7.22 4.05
N GLU A 75 -5.68 6.48 4.61
CA GLU A 75 -5.92 5.19 5.23
C GLU A 75 -4.97 4.97 6.40
N GLY A 76 -5.57 4.74 7.56
CA GLY A 76 -4.87 4.33 8.77
C GLY A 76 -4.91 2.82 8.92
N PHE A 77 -3.83 2.24 9.45
CA PHE A 77 -3.67 0.83 9.76
C PHE A 77 -3.44 0.60 11.24
N GLY A 78 -3.77 -0.59 11.72
CA GLY A 78 -3.43 -1.01 13.06
C GLY A 78 -3.30 -2.51 13.19
N SER A 79 -2.46 -2.92 14.14
CA SER A 79 -2.35 -4.30 14.62
C SER A 79 -2.22 -4.31 16.13
N GLN A 80 -3.21 -4.88 16.80
CA GLN A 80 -3.26 -5.02 18.25
C GLN A 80 -2.91 -6.45 18.63
N LYS A 81 -1.97 -6.61 19.54
CA LYS A 81 -1.61 -7.88 20.14
C LYS A 81 -2.75 -8.36 21.03
N LEU A 82 -3.26 -9.54 20.75
CA LEU A 82 -4.16 -10.27 21.65
C LEU A 82 -3.39 -11.33 22.45
N TYR A 83 -2.43 -11.99 21.79
CA TYR A 83 -1.53 -12.96 22.40
C TYR A 83 -0.22 -13.02 21.61
N GLY A 84 0.89 -13.28 22.30
CA GLY A 84 2.22 -13.46 21.69
C GLY A 84 3.30 -13.37 22.76
N PRO A 85 4.00 -14.49 23.05
CA PRO A 85 5.13 -14.51 23.98
C PRO A 85 6.33 -13.76 23.39
N GLU A 86 7.02 -12.96 24.19
CA GLU A 86 8.18 -12.16 23.74
C GLU A 86 9.31 -13.02 23.14
N ASN A 87 9.50 -14.23 23.70
CA ASN A 87 10.50 -15.16 23.22
C ASN A 87 10.11 -15.89 21.91
N ARG A 88 8.91 -15.64 21.36
CA ARG A 88 8.41 -16.19 20.09
C ARG A 88 8.12 -15.09 19.07
N ASP A 89 8.88 -14.02 19.07
CA ASP A 89 8.77 -12.91 18.11
C ASP A 89 9.17 -13.33 16.68
N GLY A 90 8.82 -12.50 15.69
CA GLY A 90 9.18 -12.68 14.28
C GLY A 90 8.03 -13.16 13.39
N THR A 91 6.77 -13.10 13.83
CA THR A 91 5.59 -13.41 13.01
C THR A 91 5.34 -12.39 11.90
N LEU A 92 5.92 -11.19 12.01
CA LEU A 92 5.65 -10.01 11.16
C LEU A 92 4.18 -9.55 11.21
N LEU A 93 3.48 -9.85 12.30
CA LEU A 93 2.13 -9.34 12.59
C LEU A 93 2.19 -8.12 13.51
N LEU A 94 3.25 -8.01 14.30
CA LEU A 94 3.52 -6.99 15.29
C LEU A 94 4.89 -6.37 15.05
N LEU A 95 5.20 -5.27 15.71
CA LEU A 95 6.56 -4.73 15.75
C LEU A 95 7.51 -5.67 16.53
N PRO A 96 8.84 -5.49 16.39
CA PRO A 96 9.81 -6.20 17.22
C PRO A 96 9.48 -6.12 18.70
N GLY A 97 9.67 -7.21 19.44
CA GLY A 97 9.24 -7.31 20.84
C GLY A 97 7.74 -7.59 21.01
N GLN A 98 7.04 -8.01 19.96
CA GLN A 98 5.60 -8.30 20.00
C GLN A 98 4.77 -7.07 20.39
N GLU A 99 5.14 -5.88 19.90
CA GLU A 99 4.44 -4.64 20.21
C GLU A 99 3.31 -4.35 19.21
N SER A 100 2.18 -3.86 19.73
CA SER A 100 1.08 -3.35 18.93
C SER A 100 1.47 -2.06 18.24
N TYR A 101 0.88 -1.78 17.07
CA TYR A 101 1.14 -0.53 16.36
C TYR A 101 -0.06 0.03 15.63
N ALA A 102 0.02 1.31 15.31
CA ALA A 102 -0.84 2.01 14.37
C ALA A 102 0.01 2.89 13.46
N ALA A 103 -0.41 3.05 12.22
CA ALA A 103 0.30 3.86 11.23
C ALA A 103 -0.67 4.56 10.28
N LEU A 104 -0.35 5.79 9.88
CA LEU A 104 -0.94 6.43 8.72
C LEU A 104 -0.20 5.95 7.46
N GLY A 105 -0.68 4.84 6.90
CA GLY A 105 0.01 4.20 5.79
C GLY A 105 -0.26 4.86 4.44
N ARG A 106 -1.47 5.40 4.22
CA ARG A 106 -1.81 6.12 2.98
C ARG A 106 -2.30 7.52 3.28
N ALA A 107 -1.82 8.48 2.52
CA ALA A 107 -2.30 9.85 2.48
C ALA A 107 -1.86 10.42 1.12
N TYR A 108 -2.78 10.54 0.17
CA TYR A 108 -2.42 10.88 -1.21
C TYR A 108 -3.38 11.88 -1.83
N GLY A 109 -2.85 12.64 -2.77
CA GLY A 109 -3.62 13.40 -3.73
C GLY A 109 -3.48 12.81 -5.13
N GLU A 110 -4.56 12.80 -5.88
CA GLU A 110 -4.55 12.45 -7.31
C GLU A 110 -5.01 13.62 -8.15
N VAL A 111 -4.29 13.84 -9.25
CA VAL A 111 -4.65 14.80 -10.29
C VAL A 111 -4.80 14.06 -11.60
N LYS A 112 -5.97 14.21 -12.22
CA LYS A 112 -6.29 13.55 -13.49
C LYS A 112 -6.42 14.59 -14.61
N TYR A 113 -5.79 14.31 -15.73
CA TYR A 113 -5.97 15.07 -16.97
C TYR A 113 -6.02 14.12 -18.16
N ALA A 114 -7.15 14.10 -18.86
CA ALA A 114 -7.43 13.12 -19.93
C ALA A 114 -7.18 11.68 -19.44
N GLU A 115 -6.32 10.94 -20.10
CA GLU A 115 -5.96 9.56 -19.77
C GLU A 115 -4.76 9.45 -18.83
N TYR A 116 -4.30 10.58 -18.25
CA TYR A 116 -3.14 10.63 -17.36
C TYR A 116 -3.58 10.88 -15.93
N THR A 117 -2.93 10.20 -14.98
CA THR A 117 -3.14 10.41 -13.55
C THR A 117 -1.81 10.55 -12.84
N ALA A 118 -1.63 11.65 -12.13
CA ALA A 118 -0.54 11.82 -11.18
C ALA A 118 -1.04 11.51 -9.77
N THR A 119 -0.31 10.68 -9.03
CA THR A 119 -0.58 10.34 -7.62
C THR A 119 0.62 10.75 -6.78
N LEU A 120 0.37 11.53 -5.75
CA LEU A 120 1.39 12.18 -4.94
C LEU A 120 1.29 11.72 -3.49
N PHE A 121 2.43 11.50 -2.85
CA PHE A 121 2.63 11.15 -1.46
C PHE A 121 2.32 9.66 -1.17
N ARG A 122 1.76 9.31 0.00
CA ARG A 122 1.67 7.93 0.50
C ARG A 122 0.59 7.13 -0.20
N GLN A 123 0.97 6.13 -0.96
CA GLN A 123 0.09 5.40 -1.86
C GLN A 123 0.43 3.92 -1.96
N TYR A 124 -0.45 3.15 -2.57
CA TYR A 124 -0.12 1.81 -3.03
C TYR A 124 0.60 1.86 -4.38
N ILE A 125 1.61 1.00 -4.48
CA ILE A 125 2.25 0.63 -5.75
C ILE A 125 2.12 -0.88 -5.87
N ASP A 126 1.82 -1.36 -7.07
CA ASP A 126 1.70 -2.78 -7.35
C ASP A 126 2.39 -3.10 -8.68
N THR A 127 3.65 -3.48 -8.57
CA THR A 127 4.54 -3.86 -9.67
C THR A 127 5.27 -5.16 -9.28
N PRO A 128 5.94 -5.86 -10.21
CA PRO A 128 6.55 -7.16 -9.92
C PRO A 128 7.46 -7.20 -8.69
N TYR A 129 8.30 -6.19 -8.48
CA TYR A 129 9.25 -6.16 -7.35
C TYR A 129 8.86 -5.16 -6.24
N VAL A 130 7.98 -4.21 -6.54
CA VAL A 130 7.51 -3.21 -5.57
C VAL A 130 6.00 -3.30 -5.50
N ASN A 131 5.51 -3.94 -4.44
CA ASN A 131 4.09 -4.25 -4.28
C ASN A 131 3.66 -4.25 -2.81
N GLN A 132 2.37 -4.37 -2.60
CA GLN A 132 1.75 -4.28 -1.28
C GLN A 132 2.13 -5.43 -0.35
N GLN A 133 2.46 -6.62 -0.87
CA GLN A 133 2.69 -7.84 -0.07
C GLN A 133 1.65 -8.03 1.04
N ASP A 134 0.38 -7.88 0.72
CA ASP A 134 -0.73 -7.87 1.69
C ASP A 134 -1.07 -9.27 2.23
N ASN A 135 -0.10 -9.88 2.91
CA ASN A 135 -0.18 -11.22 3.49
C ASN A 135 0.10 -11.23 5.00
N ARG A 136 -0.05 -10.09 5.66
CA ARG A 136 0.04 -9.90 7.12
C ARG A 136 -1.08 -8.95 7.58
N MET A 137 -0.91 -8.30 8.72
CA MET A 137 -1.93 -7.40 9.27
C MET A 137 -2.10 -6.12 8.46
N THR A 138 -1.02 -5.57 7.96
CA THR A 138 -1.03 -4.35 7.15
C THR A 138 -0.20 -4.54 5.89
N PRO A 139 -0.50 -3.87 4.77
CA PRO A 139 0.29 -3.95 3.56
C PRO A 139 1.51 -3.02 3.60
N ASN A 140 2.44 -3.23 2.67
CA ASN A 140 3.42 -2.22 2.34
C ASN A 140 2.73 -1.00 1.72
N THR A 141 3.20 0.19 2.06
CA THR A 141 2.80 1.45 1.42
C THR A 141 4.05 2.27 1.08
N PHE A 142 3.91 3.19 0.14
CA PHE A 142 5.06 3.87 -0.45
C PHE A 142 4.84 5.38 -0.48
N GLU A 143 5.81 6.13 -0.02
CA GLU A 143 5.85 7.57 -0.27
C GLU A 143 6.48 7.81 -1.64
N ALA A 144 5.67 8.28 -2.58
CA ALA A 144 6.04 8.31 -3.98
C ALA A 144 5.33 9.42 -4.76
N TYR A 145 5.94 9.77 -5.88
CA TYR A 145 5.40 10.63 -6.92
C TYR A 145 5.28 9.79 -8.19
N ARG A 146 4.05 9.48 -8.58
CA ARG A 146 3.77 8.54 -9.68
C ARG A 146 2.92 9.20 -10.75
N ILE A 147 3.25 8.92 -12.01
CA ILE A 147 2.40 9.20 -13.14
C ILE A 147 2.05 7.90 -13.85
N THR A 148 0.78 7.75 -14.21
CA THR A 148 0.27 6.65 -15.04
C THR A 148 -0.51 7.22 -16.21
N GLY A 149 -0.52 6.53 -17.32
CA GLY A 149 -1.28 6.96 -18.48
C GLY A 149 -1.53 5.85 -19.45
N LYS A 150 -2.48 6.13 -20.34
CA LYS A 150 -2.81 5.26 -21.46
C LYS A 150 -2.85 6.09 -22.74
N TYR A 151 -2.23 5.59 -23.78
CA TYR A 151 -2.32 6.13 -25.12
C TYR A 151 -2.50 4.98 -26.12
N ASP A 152 -3.67 4.91 -26.74
CA ASP A 152 -4.06 3.83 -27.64
C ASP A 152 -3.85 2.43 -26.99
N TRP A 153 -2.98 1.60 -27.54
CA TRP A 153 -2.65 0.26 -27.06
C TRP A 153 -1.46 0.23 -26.08
N VAL A 154 -0.95 1.40 -25.65
CA VAL A 154 0.17 1.52 -24.71
C VAL A 154 -0.34 2.01 -23.35
N GLN A 155 -0.03 1.30 -22.29
CA GLN A 155 -0.16 1.77 -20.90
C GLN A 155 1.24 1.97 -20.32
N PHE A 156 1.46 3.05 -19.60
CA PHE A 156 2.73 3.31 -18.95
C PHE A 156 2.58 3.79 -17.53
N ALA A 157 3.63 3.59 -16.75
CA ALA A 157 3.77 4.12 -15.42
C ALA A 157 5.22 4.53 -15.20
N ALA A 158 5.42 5.65 -14.51
CA ALA A 158 6.71 6.06 -13.99
C ALA A 158 6.54 6.60 -12.57
N ALA A 159 7.51 6.35 -11.70
CA ALA A 159 7.48 6.83 -10.33
C ALA A 159 8.89 7.11 -9.79
N TYR A 160 8.96 8.09 -8.92
CA TYR A 160 10.00 8.23 -7.92
C TYR A 160 9.43 7.79 -6.58
N VAL A 161 9.99 6.75 -6.01
CA VAL A 161 9.57 6.17 -4.73
C VAL A 161 10.63 6.54 -3.69
N ALA A 162 10.31 7.48 -2.81
CA ALA A 162 11.23 7.97 -1.80
C ALA A 162 11.40 6.94 -0.67
N GLN A 163 10.28 6.45 -0.14
CA GLN A 163 10.26 5.60 1.05
C GLN A 163 9.23 4.48 0.93
N ILE A 164 9.42 3.47 1.75
CA ILE A 164 8.48 2.36 1.97
C ILE A 164 8.15 2.27 3.46
N LYS A 165 6.88 2.04 3.80
CA LYS A 165 6.46 1.50 5.07
C LYS A 165 6.29 -0.02 4.89
N PRO A 166 7.15 -0.84 5.49
CA PRO A 166 6.99 -2.28 5.44
C PRO A 166 5.69 -2.75 6.11
N ARG A 167 5.21 -3.92 5.72
CA ARG A 167 3.97 -4.55 6.23
C ARG A 167 3.97 -4.86 7.73
N ASN A 168 5.13 -4.86 8.35
CA ASN A 168 5.35 -5.16 9.78
C ASN A 168 6.00 -4.00 10.52
N ASP A 169 5.82 -2.77 10.00
CA ASP A 169 6.39 -1.58 10.57
C ASP A 169 5.36 -0.45 10.60
N ASN A 170 5.57 0.52 11.46
CA ASN A 170 4.77 1.74 11.55
C ASN A 170 5.49 2.97 10.96
N GLU A 171 6.77 2.83 10.61
CA GLU A 171 7.60 3.89 10.09
C GLU A 171 7.92 3.71 8.60
N PHE A 172 8.31 4.82 7.96
CA PHE A 172 8.78 4.84 6.59
C PHE A 172 10.30 4.87 6.58
N THR A 173 10.92 3.98 5.80
CA THR A 173 12.35 3.91 5.55
C THR A 173 12.67 4.16 4.09
N SER A 174 13.90 4.58 3.77
CA SER A 174 14.31 4.86 2.39
C SER A 174 14.31 3.58 1.54
N MET A 175 14.09 3.73 0.23
CA MET A 175 14.13 2.59 -0.69
C MET A 175 15.53 1.95 -0.76
N SER A 176 16.60 2.73 -0.57
CA SER A 176 17.97 2.21 -0.55
C SER A 176 18.24 1.35 0.69
N GLU A 177 17.80 1.76 1.87
CA GLU A 177 17.93 0.95 3.10
C GLU A 177 17.10 -0.32 2.99
N GLN A 178 15.88 -0.23 2.48
CA GLN A 178 15.05 -1.41 2.21
C GLN A 178 15.69 -2.38 1.21
N ALA A 179 16.48 -1.87 0.26
CA ALA A 179 17.24 -2.67 -0.72
C ALA A 179 18.59 -3.18 -0.18
N GLY A 180 18.92 -2.92 1.08
CA GLY A 180 20.12 -3.42 1.76
C GLY A 180 21.32 -2.47 1.75
N ALA A 181 21.13 -1.18 1.42
CA ALA A 181 22.19 -0.20 1.60
C ALA A 181 22.50 0.02 3.10
N PRO A 182 23.73 0.42 3.45
CA PRO A 182 24.05 0.77 4.82
C PRO A 182 23.17 1.90 5.35
N PRO A 183 22.84 1.91 6.65
CA PRO A 183 22.08 2.98 7.29
C PRO A 183 22.66 4.36 7.01
N GLY A 184 21.77 5.37 6.83
CA GLY A 184 22.16 6.75 6.53
C GLY A 184 22.41 7.04 5.04
N ARG A 185 22.22 6.06 4.16
CA ARG A 185 22.17 6.27 2.70
C ARG A 185 20.73 6.35 2.22
N GLU A 186 20.10 7.48 2.48
CA GLU A 186 18.70 7.72 2.10
C GLU A 186 18.58 8.06 0.61
N ARG A 187 18.32 7.04 -0.22
CA ARG A 187 18.07 7.19 -1.65
C ARG A 187 16.71 6.64 -2.01
N GLY A 188 15.98 7.36 -2.83
CA GLY A 188 14.76 6.88 -3.46
C GLY A 188 15.05 5.99 -4.66
N MET A 189 14.01 5.33 -5.13
CA MET A 189 14.02 4.48 -6.31
C MET A 189 13.30 5.17 -7.46
N ILE A 190 13.88 5.10 -8.66
CA ILE A 190 13.21 5.46 -9.91
C ILE A 190 12.72 4.17 -10.55
N THR A 191 11.47 4.16 -11.00
CA THR A 191 10.90 3.06 -11.77
C THR A 191 10.10 3.61 -12.94
N ALA A 192 10.20 2.93 -14.08
CA ALA A 192 9.40 3.23 -15.25
C ALA A 192 9.11 1.95 -16.02
N GLY A 193 7.90 1.84 -16.55
CA GLY A 193 7.50 0.68 -17.32
C GLY A 193 6.38 0.99 -18.30
N ALA A 194 6.27 0.14 -19.30
CA ALA A 194 5.18 0.19 -20.26
C ALA A 194 4.66 -1.20 -20.59
N ARG A 195 3.35 -1.28 -20.84
CA ARG A 195 2.66 -2.46 -21.34
C ARG A 195 2.06 -2.14 -22.71
N PHE A 196 2.28 -3.01 -23.65
CA PHE A 196 1.84 -2.92 -25.03
C PHE A 196 0.79 -4.01 -25.28
N THR A 197 -0.38 -3.63 -25.75
CA THR A 197 -1.50 -4.55 -26.06
C THR A 197 -2.04 -4.24 -27.46
N PRO A 198 -1.27 -4.53 -28.53
CA PRO A 198 -1.64 -4.16 -29.90
C PRO A 198 -2.91 -4.88 -30.38
N ILE A 199 -3.16 -6.07 -29.89
CA ILE A 199 -4.39 -6.84 -30.11
C ILE A 199 -4.82 -7.50 -28.80
N LYS A 200 -6.11 -7.82 -28.64
CA LYS A 200 -6.67 -8.40 -27.41
C LYS A 200 -5.97 -9.69 -26.94
N ALA A 201 -5.42 -10.46 -27.88
CA ALA A 201 -4.77 -11.74 -27.61
C ALA A 201 -3.27 -11.61 -27.26
N LEU A 202 -2.65 -10.44 -27.42
CA LEU A 202 -1.21 -10.25 -27.22
C LEU A 202 -0.94 -9.06 -26.34
N SER A 203 -0.29 -9.30 -25.19
CA SER A 203 0.20 -8.27 -24.29
C SER A 203 1.63 -8.59 -23.87
N PHE A 204 2.51 -7.60 -23.93
CA PHE A 204 3.87 -7.69 -23.42
C PHE A 204 4.26 -6.36 -22.80
N GLY A 205 5.26 -6.37 -21.92
CA GLY A 205 5.71 -5.16 -21.23
C GLY A 205 7.08 -5.32 -20.63
N ALA A 206 7.67 -4.20 -20.27
CA ALA A 206 8.91 -4.13 -19.55
C ALA A 206 8.81 -3.05 -18.45
N ILE A 207 9.56 -3.24 -17.37
CA ILE A 207 9.67 -2.29 -16.27
C ILE A 207 11.10 -2.33 -15.74
N THR A 208 11.61 -1.17 -15.36
CA THR A 208 12.94 -1.03 -14.73
C THR A 208 12.82 -0.46 -13.33
N TYR A 209 13.78 -0.80 -12.47
CA TYR A 209 13.92 -0.28 -11.10
C TYR A 209 15.37 0.13 -10.88
N TYR A 210 15.57 1.35 -10.46
CA TYR A 210 16.89 1.90 -10.23
C TYR A 210 16.95 2.61 -8.87
N VAL A 211 17.79 2.11 -7.99
CA VAL A 211 18.19 2.77 -6.73
C VAL A 211 19.66 3.14 -6.86
N PRO A 212 20.03 4.43 -6.85
CA PRO A 212 21.42 4.85 -7.04
C PRO A 212 22.37 4.13 -6.09
N ASP A 213 23.49 3.65 -6.62
CA ASP A 213 24.58 2.96 -5.90
C ASP A 213 24.16 1.69 -5.13
N THR A 214 22.93 1.16 -5.38
CA THR A 214 22.38 0.04 -4.59
C THR A 214 21.83 -1.06 -5.47
N LEU A 215 20.91 -0.75 -6.38
CA LEU A 215 20.16 -1.76 -7.13
C LEU A 215 19.80 -1.26 -8.53
N ASN A 216 19.93 -2.17 -9.52
CA ASN A 216 19.44 -1.93 -10.87
C ASN A 216 18.83 -3.23 -11.44
N ILE A 217 17.56 -3.16 -11.84
CA ILE A 217 16.79 -4.29 -12.43
C ILE A 217 16.13 -3.80 -13.72
N PHE A 218 16.28 -4.54 -14.80
CA PHE A 218 15.60 -4.32 -16.09
C PHE A 218 15.20 -5.64 -16.75
#